data_8d2230e5d40e69e08c8fd11069ddef58
#
_entry.id   8d2230e5d40e69e08c8fd11069ddef58
#
_cell.length_a   1.000
_cell.length_b   1.000
_cell.length_c   1.000
_cell.angle_alpha   90.00
_cell.angle_beta   90.00
_cell.angle_gamma   90.00
#
_symmetry.space_group_name_H-M   'P 1'
#
loop_
_entity.id
_entity.type
_entity.pdbx_description
1 polymer ?
#
loop_
_entity_poly.entity_id
_entity_poly.type
_entity_poly.pdbx_seq_one_letter_code
_entity_poly.pdbx_strand_id
1 'polypeptide(L)'
;MRRSTLSGLFGFFALLLALTADLSAAYQEPPFKLETGWLPEHETFLIWYAKQKGWDKQEGLDIVLNRFDSGKDLIGNADKWVIGACGAFPILTSPYPEQFTIIGVGNDESLANAVMVRPDSPLLDTKGANKGYPNLYGKADDVRGKTIICPASSSAQYLLTKWLTAYGLTTEDVRIQNTDAVPGLQAFFEGEGDAIVLWAPYSYTGDEHGLKVAATSRSVNAPQSVLLMADKDFATPVRWLPSCGSTSGPSA
;
A
#
# COMPACT_ATOMS: atom_id res chain seq x y z
N MET A 1 -27.82 -24.09 -73.03
CA MET A 1 -26.55 -24.23 -72.34
C MET A 1 -26.02 -22.84 -71.99
N ARG A 2 -26.08 -22.45 -70.68
CA ARG A 2 -25.32 -21.41 -69.99
C ARG A 2 -25.90 -21.21 -68.57
N ARG A 3 -25.57 -22.10 -67.64
CA ARG A 3 -25.80 -21.95 -66.21
C ARG A 3 -24.60 -22.57 -65.43
N SER A 4 -23.43 -21.95 -65.42
CA SER A 4 -22.32 -22.47 -64.62
C SER A 4 -21.26 -21.43 -64.22
N THR A 5 -21.47 -20.12 -64.44
CA THR A 5 -20.45 -19.12 -64.15
C THR A 5 -20.75 -18.24 -62.92
N LEU A 6 -21.98 -18.30 -62.35
CA LEU A 6 -22.29 -17.48 -61.15
C LEU A 6 -21.96 -18.16 -59.83
N SER A 7 -21.89 -19.51 -59.77
CA SER A 7 -21.55 -20.20 -58.49
C SER A 7 -20.11 -20.09 -58.06
N GLY A 8 -19.17 -19.89 -59.02
CA GLY A 8 -17.75 -19.74 -58.68
C GLY A 8 -17.40 -18.41 -58.07
N LEU A 9 -18.07 -17.33 -58.46
CA LEU A 9 -17.79 -15.99 -57.91
C LEU A 9 -18.25 -15.83 -56.47
N PHE A 10 -19.42 -16.42 -56.09
CA PHE A 10 -19.93 -16.39 -54.73
C PHE A 10 -19.04 -17.19 -53.76
N GLY A 11 -18.49 -18.33 -54.18
CA GLY A 11 -17.59 -19.13 -53.35
C GLY A 11 -16.25 -18.42 -53.06
N PHE A 12 -15.73 -17.68 -54.05
CA PHE A 12 -14.47 -16.94 -53.88
C PHE A 12 -14.63 -15.71 -52.98
N PHE A 13 -15.79 -15.02 -53.06
CA PHE A 13 -16.08 -13.88 -52.18
C PHE A 13 -16.33 -14.31 -50.73
N ALA A 14 -17.02 -15.46 -50.50
CA ALA A 14 -17.24 -16.00 -49.17
C ALA A 14 -15.93 -16.48 -48.53
N LEU A 15 -14.99 -17.04 -49.29
CA LEU A 15 -13.70 -17.47 -48.81
C LEU A 15 -12.80 -16.28 -48.45
N LEU A 16 -12.84 -15.19 -49.25
CA LEU A 16 -12.12 -13.96 -48.93
C LEU A 16 -12.64 -13.27 -47.67
N LEU A 17 -13.98 -13.23 -47.45
CA LEU A 17 -14.57 -12.68 -46.23
C LEU A 17 -14.26 -13.51 -44.98
N ALA A 18 -14.21 -14.86 -45.13
CA ALA A 18 -13.79 -15.72 -44.00
C ALA A 18 -12.30 -15.50 -43.60
N LEU A 19 -11.41 -15.34 -44.60
CA LEU A 19 -10.01 -15.07 -44.37
C LEU A 19 -9.74 -13.67 -43.73
N THR A 20 -10.57 -12.67 -44.03
CA THR A 20 -10.43 -11.34 -43.41
C THR A 20 -11.02 -11.28 -42.00
N ALA A 21 -12.05 -12.11 -41.72
CA ALA A 21 -12.60 -12.21 -40.35
C ALA A 21 -11.62 -12.89 -39.38
N ASP A 22 -10.90 -13.92 -39.81
CA ASP A 22 -9.87 -14.58 -38.98
C ASP A 22 -8.61 -13.72 -38.76
N LEU A 23 -8.26 -12.83 -39.71
CA LEU A 23 -7.13 -11.91 -39.52
C LEU A 23 -7.44 -10.77 -38.54
N SER A 24 -8.72 -10.38 -38.37
CA SER A 24 -9.13 -9.37 -37.40
C SER A 24 -9.18 -9.90 -35.95
N ALA A 25 -9.32 -11.21 -35.78
CA ALA A 25 -9.37 -11.85 -34.48
C ALA A 25 -7.99 -12.13 -33.87
N ALA A 26 -6.90 -11.92 -34.59
CA ALA A 26 -5.56 -12.42 -34.21
C ALA A 26 -4.60 -11.34 -33.69
N TYR A 27 -4.90 -10.05 -33.78
CA TYR A 27 -4.03 -9.03 -33.24
C TYR A 27 -4.59 -8.51 -31.91
N GLN A 28 -4.30 -9.23 -30.83
CA GLN A 28 -4.40 -8.66 -29.50
C GLN A 28 -3.05 -7.97 -29.21
N GLU A 29 -3.12 -6.69 -28.96
CA GLU A 29 -1.91 -5.98 -28.46
C GLU A 29 -1.41 -6.71 -27.22
N PRO A 30 -0.07 -6.86 -27.07
CA PRO A 30 0.47 -7.43 -25.86
C PRO A 30 0.03 -6.59 -24.66
N PRO A 31 -0.29 -7.22 -23.52
CA PRO A 31 -0.74 -6.48 -22.33
C PRO A 31 0.32 -5.47 -21.92
N PHE A 32 -0.14 -4.28 -21.50
CA PHE A 32 0.74 -3.25 -20.99
C PHE A 32 1.39 -3.70 -19.68
N LYS A 33 2.72 -3.81 -19.67
CA LYS A 33 3.48 -4.21 -18.50
C LYS A 33 3.50 -3.07 -17.48
N LEU A 34 2.91 -3.30 -16.30
CA LEU A 34 2.80 -2.32 -15.22
C LEU A 34 3.71 -2.74 -14.05
N GLU A 35 4.85 -2.10 -13.92
CA GLU A 35 5.74 -2.30 -12.78
C GLU A 35 5.13 -1.66 -11.53
N THR A 36 4.87 -2.45 -10.49
CA THR A 36 4.24 -1.96 -9.26
C THR A 36 5.14 -2.20 -8.06
N GLY A 37 5.21 -1.22 -7.17
CA GLY A 37 5.79 -1.37 -5.84
C GLY A 37 4.82 -2.15 -4.96
N TRP A 38 5.26 -3.32 -4.48
CA TRP A 38 4.43 -4.23 -3.71
C TRP A 38 5.02 -4.50 -2.33
N LEU A 39 4.17 -4.35 -1.32
CA LEU A 39 4.45 -4.74 0.07
C LEU A 39 3.61 -5.98 0.40
N PRO A 40 4.14 -6.99 1.11
CA PRO A 40 3.35 -8.13 1.58
C PRO A 40 2.44 -7.74 2.77
N GLU A 41 1.71 -6.66 2.62
CA GLU A 41 0.95 -5.96 3.64
C GLU A 41 -0.42 -5.50 3.09
N HIS A 42 -1.25 -4.94 3.97
CA HIS A 42 -2.61 -4.52 3.62
C HIS A 42 -2.67 -3.38 2.61
N GLU A 43 -1.64 -2.52 2.55
CA GLU A 43 -1.61 -1.36 1.67
C GLU A 43 -1.66 -1.72 0.18
N THR A 44 -1.05 -2.83 -0.20
CA THR A 44 -0.96 -3.28 -1.59
C THR A 44 -1.68 -4.60 -1.85
N PHE A 45 -2.48 -5.08 -0.90
CA PHE A 45 -3.23 -6.33 -1.02
C PHE A 45 -4.13 -6.36 -2.25
N LEU A 46 -4.83 -5.26 -2.57
CA LEU A 46 -5.80 -5.23 -3.67
C LEU A 46 -5.15 -5.43 -5.03
N ILE A 47 -3.93 -4.90 -5.24
CA ILE A 47 -3.22 -5.07 -6.51
C ILE A 47 -2.73 -6.52 -6.68
N TRP A 48 -2.23 -7.12 -5.59
CA TRP A 48 -1.90 -8.54 -5.56
C TRP A 48 -3.13 -9.40 -5.85
N TYR A 49 -4.26 -9.10 -5.21
CA TYR A 49 -5.50 -9.85 -5.38
C TYR A 49 -6.04 -9.76 -6.81
N ALA A 50 -6.03 -8.58 -7.41
CA ALA A 50 -6.43 -8.37 -8.80
C ALA A 50 -5.58 -9.23 -9.76
N LYS A 51 -4.25 -9.28 -9.54
CA LYS A 51 -3.36 -10.15 -10.31
C LYS A 51 -3.68 -11.64 -10.11
N GLN A 52 -3.92 -12.10 -8.87
CA GLN A 52 -4.28 -13.49 -8.59
C GLN A 52 -5.60 -13.90 -9.26
N LYS A 53 -6.53 -12.96 -9.44
CA LYS A 53 -7.81 -13.18 -10.11
C LYS A 53 -7.73 -13.02 -11.64
N GLY A 54 -6.59 -12.59 -12.18
CA GLY A 54 -6.42 -12.33 -13.59
C GLY A 54 -7.22 -11.12 -14.10
N TRP A 55 -7.64 -10.23 -13.20
CA TRP A 55 -8.36 -9.01 -13.57
C TRP A 55 -7.46 -8.03 -14.33
N ASP A 56 -6.17 -8.00 -14.01
CA ASP A 56 -5.18 -7.24 -14.75
C ASP A 56 -5.18 -7.60 -16.24
N LYS A 57 -5.20 -8.90 -16.55
CA LYS A 57 -5.22 -9.41 -17.93
C LYS A 57 -6.51 -9.03 -18.66
N GLN A 58 -7.65 -9.04 -17.96
CA GLN A 58 -8.94 -8.63 -18.52
C GLN A 58 -8.95 -7.16 -18.94
N GLU A 59 -8.17 -6.32 -18.25
CA GLU A 59 -8.00 -4.90 -18.53
C GLU A 59 -6.78 -4.61 -19.46
N GLY A 60 -6.21 -5.65 -20.08
CA GLY A 60 -5.06 -5.49 -20.97
C GLY A 60 -3.75 -5.12 -20.24
N LEU A 61 -3.66 -5.40 -18.94
CA LEU A 61 -2.49 -5.14 -18.12
C LEU A 61 -1.71 -6.42 -17.80
N ASP A 62 -0.41 -6.29 -17.57
CA ASP A 62 0.45 -7.30 -16.96
C ASP A 62 1.11 -6.69 -15.73
N ILE A 63 0.49 -6.82 -14.58
CA ILE A 63 1.01 -6.31 -13.31
C ILE A 63 2.24 -7.12 -12.92
N VAL A 64 3.35 -6.42 -12.69
CA VAL A 64 4.58 -6.97 -12.10
C VAL A 64 4.69 -6.49 -10.66
N LEU A 65 4.82 -7.42 -9.73
CA LEU A 65 4.91 -7.13 -8.29
C LEU A 65 6.40 -7.06 -7.89
N ASN A 66 6.95 -5.86 -7.79
CA ASN A 66 8.30 -5.64 -7.24
C ASN A 66 8.20 -5.54 -5.73
N ARG A 67 8.72 -6.54 -5.03
CA ARG A 67 8.60 -6.64 -3.58
C ARG A 67 9.57 -5.71 -2.87
N PHE A 68 9.04 -5.03 -1.85
CA PHE A 68 9.79 -4.24 -0.86
C PHE A 68 9.37 -4.67 0.55
N ASP A 69 10.23 -4.42 1.53
CA ASP A 69 9.99 -4.86 2.91
C ASP A 69 9.32 -3.79 3.79
N SER A 70 9.25 -2.54 3.32
CA SER A 70 8.56 -1.44 4.00
C SER A 70 8.25 -0.28 3.05
N GLY A 71 7.36 0.63 3.46
CA GLY A 71 7.09 1.86 2.70
C GLY A 71 8.34 2.73 2.53
N LYS A 72 9.24 2.76 3.51
CA LYS A 72 10.53 3.44 3.39
C LYS A 72 11.41 2.82 2.31
N ASP A 73 11.49 1.50 2.26
CA ASP A 73 12.25 0.77 1.25
C ASP A 73 11.66 0.95 -0.15
N LEU A 74 10.32 0.88 -0.27
CA LEU A 74 9.60 1.17 -1.50
C LEU A 74 9.94 2.56 -2.05
N ILE A 75 9.88 3.61 -1.22
CA ILE A 75 10.18 4.99 -1.61
C ILE A 75 11.65 5.16 -1.98
N GLY A 76 12.55 4.51 -1.25
CA GLY A 76 13.99 4.53 -1.54
C GLY A 76 14.38 3.87 -2.87
N ASN A 77 13.47 3.12 -3.49
CA ASN A 77 13.66 2.41 -4.76
C ASN A 77 12.61 2.83 -5.82
N ALA A 78 12.29 4.11 -5.87
CA ALA A 78 11.26 4.65 -6.75
C ALA A 78 11.52 4.42 -8.25
N ASP A 79 12.76 4.19 -8.63
CA ASP A 79 13.17 3.86 -10.00
C ASP A 79 12.74 2.45 -10.47
N LYS A 80 12.24 1.61 -9.55
CA LYS A 80 11.88 0.21 -9.81
C LYS A 80 10.39 -0.03 -9.99
N TRP A 81 9.57 1.00 -9.90
CA TRP A 81 8.12 0.89 -10.03
C TRP A 81 7.50 2.17 -10.59
N VAL A 82 6.32 2.05 -11.18
CA VAL A 82 5.55 3.19 -11.71
C VAL A 82 4.29 3.48 -10.90
N ILE A 83 3.74 2.50 -10.20
CA ILE A 83 2.64 2.66 -9.26
C ILE A 83 3.00 1.93 -7.97
N GLY A 84 2.77 2.57 -6.84
CA GLY A 84 2.99 1.99 -5.51
C GLY A 84 2.01 2.55 -4.50
N ALA A 85 1.98 1.93 -3.33
CA ALA A 85 1.21 2.41 -2.19
C ALA A 85 1.92 2.06 -0.89
N CYS A 86 1.85 2.96 0.07
CA CYS A 86 2.23 2.72 1.46
C CYS A 86 1.55 3.74 2.37
N GLY A 87 1.75 3.61 3.67
CA GLY A 87 1.27 4.60 4.64
C GLY A 87 1.75 6.01 4.32
N ALA A 88 0.95 7.02 4.65
CA ALA A 88 1.23 8.42 4.29
C ALA A 88 2.55 8.95 4.85
N PHE A 89 2.97 8.52 6.04
CA PHE A 89 4.13 9.11 6.73
C PHE A 89 5.45 8.94 5.96
N PRO A 90 5.83 7.75 5.46
CA PRO A 90 7.03 7.59 4.62
C PRO A 90 7.04 8.51 3.39
N ILE A 91 5.88 8.69 2.75
CA ILE A 91 5.74 9.54 1.56
C ILE A 91 5.97 11.01 1.91
N LEU A 92 5.27 11.50 2.95
CA LEU A 92 5.29 12.90 3.35
C LEU A 92 6.64 13.32 3.97
N THR A 93 7.42 12.36 4.44
CA THR A 93 8.77 12.58 4.99
C THR A 93 9.90 12.18 4.04
N SER A 94 9.56 11.80 2.81
CA SER A 94 10.55 11.48 1.77
C SER A 94 11.46 12.69 1.51
N PRO A 95 12.77 12.47 1.38
CA PRO A 95 13.68 13.53 0.93
C PRO A 95 13.53 13.87 -0.55
N TYR A 96 12.72 13.11 -1.30
CA TYR A 96 12.52 13.24 -2.74
C TYR A 96 11.02 13.32 -3.10
N PRO A 97 10.26 14.28 -2.53
CA PRO A 97 8.81 14.36 -2.75
C PRO A 97 8.43 14.62 -4.22
N GLU A 98 9.34 15.21 -5.00
CA GLU A 98 9.15 15.51 -6.42
C GLU A 98 9.19 14.28 -7.35
N GLN A 99 9.59 13.11 -6.84
CA GLN A 99 9.63 11.88 -7.65
C GLN A 99 8.25 11.24 -7.82
N PHE A 100 7.28 11.65 -7.01
CA PHE A 100 5.97 11.01 -6.97
C PHE A 100 4.84 12.00 -7.16
N THR A 101 3.76 11.49 -7.72
CA THR A 101 2.44 12.14 -7.69
C THR A 101 1.50 11.28 -6.86
N ILE A 102 0.87 11.85 -5.84
CA ILE A 102 -0.20 11.17 -5.10
C ILE A 102 -1.43 11.14 -6.01
N ILE A 103 -1.86 9.95 -6.40
CA ILE A 103 -2.98 9.73 -7.33
C ILE A 103 -4.26 9.31 -6.62
N GLY A 104 -4.19 8.99 -5.34
CA GLY A 104 -5.37 8.61 -4.57
C GLY A 104 -5.07 8.34 -3.11
N VAL A 105 -6.16 8.22 -2.35
CA VAL A 105 -6.16 7.75 -0.96
C VAL A 105 -6.74 6.35 -0.97
N GLY A 106 -6.04 5.42 -0.37
CA GLY A 106 -6.48 4.03 -0.22
C GLY A 106 -7.44 3.87 0.96
N ASN A 107 -7.02 3.13 1.96
CA ASN A 107 -7.83 2.84 3.14
C ASN A 107 -7.37 3.64 4.37
N ASP A 108 -8.27 3.75 5.37
CA ASP A 108 -7.96 4.21 6.73
C ASP A 108 -7.20 3.10 7.47
N GLU A 109 -5.97 3.37 7.88
CA GLU A 109 -5.12 2.44 8.65
C GLU A 109 -5.00 2.82 10.14
N SER A 110 -5.86 3.70 10.63
CA SER A 110 -5.79 4.21 12.00
C SER A 110 -5.96 3.13 13.08
N LEU A 111 -6.54 1.98 12.74
CA LEU A 111 -6.64 0.79 13.61
C LEU A 111 -5.55 -0.26 13.31
N ALA A 112 -4.90 -0.18 12.16
CA ALA A 112 -3.86 -1.11 11.76
C ALA A 112 -2.51 -0.82 12.45
N ASN A 113 -2.30 0.44 12.85
CA ASN A 113 -1.11 0.89 13.59
C ASN A 113 -1.35 0.80 15.08
N ALA A 114 -0.47 0.13 15.83
CA ALA A 114 -0.61 -0.14 17.25
C ALA A 114 0.70 0.02 18.04
N VAL A 115 0.59 0.60 19.23
CA VAL A 115 1.56 0.44 20.32
C VAL A 115 1.18 -0.83 21.06
N MET A 116 2.09 -1.78 21.14
CA MET A 116 1.85 -3.07 21.77
C MET A 116 2.80 -3.27 22.95
N VAL A 117 2.30 -3.96 23.95
CA VAL A 117 3.04 -4.29 25.17
C VAL A 117 2.80 -5.75 25.55
N ARG A 118 3.62 -6.30 26.44
CA ARG A 118 3.41 -7.61 27.04
C ARG A 118 2.17 -7.59 27.94
N PRO A 119 1.50 -8.71 28.17
CA PRO A 119 0.24 -8.78 28.92
C PRO A 119 0.40 -8.40 30.40
N ASP A 120 1.60 -8.49 30.95
CA ASP A 120 1.96 -8.14 32.32
C ASP A 120 2.49 -6.68 32.45
N SER A 121 2.44 -5.89 31.39
CA SER A 121 2.91 -4.51 31.40
C SER A 121 2.07 -3.64 32.35
N PRO A 122 2.69 -2.91 33.29
CA PRO A 122 2.00 -1.99 34.18
C PRO A 122 1.27 -0.85 33.45
N LEU A 123 1.60 -0.62 32.21
CA LEU A 123 0.91 0.33 31.34
C LEU A 123 -0.57 -0.02 31.19
N LEU A 124 -0.94 -1.29 31.32
CA LEU A 124 -2.33 -1.78 31.17
C LEU A 124 -3.18 -1.62 32.42
N ASP A 125 -2.58 -1.31 33.57
CA ASP A 125 -3.28 -1.23 34.87
C ASP A 125 -4.30 -0.10 34.94
N THR A 126 -4.10 0.96 34.16
CA THR A 126 -5.00 2.11 34.13
C THR A 126 -5.43 2.42 32.70
N LYS A 127 -6.71 2.85 32.55
CA LYS A 127 -7.26 3.30 31.27
C LYS A 127 -7.97 4.63 31.44
N GLY A 128 -7.81 5.54 30.47
CA GLY A 128 -8.52 6.82 30.46
C GLY A 128 -8.06 7.80 31.54
N ALA A 129 -6.84 7.65 32.07
CA ALA A 129 -6.26 8.61 33.02
C ALA A 129 -6.16 10.03 32.43
N ASN A 130 -5.95 10.14 31.11
CA ASN A 130 -6.02 11.40 30.39
C ASN A 130 -7.44 11.60 29.84
N LYS A 131 -8.16 12.62 30.32
CA LYS A 131 -9.54 12.93 29.88
C LYS A 131 -9.65 13.25 28.38
N GLY A 132 -8.59 13.76 27.76
CA GLY A 132 -8.53 14.00 26.30
C GLY A 132 -8.43 12.72 25.48
N TYR A 133 -8.02 11.61 26.11
CA TYR A 133 -7.77 10.32 25.46
C TYR A 133 -8.35 9.17 26.30
N PRO A 134 -9.70 9.03 26.37
CA PRO A 134 -10.36 8.10 27.29
C PRO A 134 -10.08 6.61 26.99
N ASN A 135 -9.57 6.30 25.83
CA ASN A 135 -9.22 4.93 25.44
C ASN A 135 -7.72 4.61 25.57
N LEU A 136 -6.93 5.56 26.07
CA LEU A 136 -5.51 5.39 26.26
C LEU A 136 -5.21 4.67 27.57
N TYR A 137 -4.30 3.71 27.54
CA TYR A 137 -3.81 3.01 28.72
C TYR A 137 -2.59 3.71 29.31
N GLY A 138 -2.44 3.65 30.64
CA GLY A 138 -1.27 4.15 31.37
C GLY A 138 -1.28 5.66 31.64
N LYS A 139 -0.20 6.11 32.24
CA LYS A 139 0.10 7.50 32.58
C LYS A 139 1.47 7.88 32.05
N ALA A 140 1.82 9.17 32.08
CA ALA A 140 3.12 9.65 31.62
C ALA A 140 4.31 8.92 32.31
N ASP A 141 4.17 8.69 33.63
CA ASP A 141 5.24 8.03 34.42
C ASP A 141 5.45 6.55 34.04
N ASP A 142 4.40 5.90 33.55
CA ASP A 142 4.48 4.50 33.08
C ASP A 142 5.24 4.38 31.75
N VAL A 143 5.35 5.48 31.00
CA VAL A 143 6.01 5.56 29.69
C VAL A 143 7.41 6.18 29.75
N ARG A 144 7.60 7.15 30.67
CA ARG A 144 8.88 7.86 30.81
C ARG A 144 10.05 6.91 31.07
N GLY A 145 11.13 7.10 30.34
CA GLY A 145 12.36 6.31 30.47
C GLY A 145 12.29 4.90 29.89
N LYS A 146 11.13 4.50 29.32
CA LYS A 146 10.94 3.17 28.71
C LYS A 146 11.72 3.03 27.41
N THR A 147 12.05 1.80 27.06
CA THR A 147 12.66 1.45 25.78
C THR A 147 11.57 1.01 24.83
N ILE A 148 11.46 1.69 23.70
CA ILE A 148 10.40 1.45 22.71
C ILE A 148 11.03 1.05 21.38
N ILE A 149 10.71 -0.14 20.90
CA ILE A 149 11.13 -0.60 19.59
C ILE A 149 10.19 0.02 18.55
N CYS A 150 10.76 0.72 17.57
CA CYS A 150 9.99 1.41 16.56
C CYS A 150 10.78 1.59 15.26
N PRO A 151 10.27 1.13 14.11
CA PRO A 151 10.91 1.40 12.83
C PRO A 151 10.87 2.89 12.48
N ALA A 152 12.02 3.45 12.14
CA ALA A 152 12.14 4.86 11.75
C ALA A 152 11.51 5.12 10.37
N SER A 153 11.04 6.34 10.13
CA SER A 153 10.43 6.81 8.87
C SER A 153 9.24 5.95 8.43
N SER A 154 8.41 5.53 9.40
CA SER A 154 7.24 4.66 9.19
C SER A 154 5.98 5.24 9.83
N SER A 155 4.81 4.69 9.47
CA SER A 155 3.53 4.96 10.13
C SER A 155 3.60 4.70 11.64
N ALA A 156 4.40 3.72 12.07
CA ALA A 156 4.66 3.43 13.49
C ALA A 156 5.36 4.58 14.20
N GLN A 157 6.36 5.21 13.58
CA GLN A 157 7.04 6.37 14.17
C GLN A 157 6.08 7.57 14.35
N TYR A 158 5.18 7.78 13.38
CA TYR A 158 4.15 8.81 13.52
C TYR A 158 3.24 8.52 14.70
N LEU A 159 2.76 7.27 14.83
CA LEU A 159 1.96 6.84 15.99
C LEU A 159 2.73 7.03 17.29
N LEU A 160 3.99 6.61 17.38
CA LEU A 160 4.83 6.79 18.56
C LEU A 160 4.87 8.26 19.00
N THR A 161 5.14 9.16 18.06
CA THR A 161 5.21 10.61 18.37
C THR A 161 3.88 11.12 18.92
N LYS A 162 2.75 10.72 18.32
CA LYS A 162 1.40 11.12 18.78
C LYS A 162 1.02 10.49 20.12
N TRP A 163 1.42 9.25 20.34
CA TRP A 163 1.21 8.56 21.60
C TRP A 163 1.98 9.22 22.74
N LEU A 164 3.25 9.57 22.56
CA LEU A 164 4.02 10.34 23.53
C LEU A 164 3.39 11.72 23.78
N THR A 165 3.00 12.42 22.72
CA THR A 165 2.33 13.73 22.83
C THR A 165 1.05 13.64 23.68
N ALA A 166 0.30 12.56 23.59
CA ALA A 166 -0.91 12.36 24.38
C ALA A 166 -0.65 12.30 25.90
N TYR A 167 0.58 11.98 26.30
CA TYR A 167 1.03 12.06 27.73
C TYR A 167 1.77 13.36 28.05
N GLY A 168 1.95 14.26 27.10
CA GLY A 168 2.80 15.44 27.26
C GLY A 168 4.31 15.11 27.25
N LEU A 169 4.66 13.99 26.63
CA LEU A 169 6.04 13.53 26.46
C LEU A 169 6.54 13.78 25.03
N THR A 170 7.85 13.71 24.88
CA THR A 170 8.57 13.77 23.62
C THR A 170 9.42 12.52 23.39
N THR A 171 10.07 12.41 22.26
CA THR A 171 11.02 11.33 21.99
C THR A 171 12.25 11.35 22.89
N GLU A 172 12.54 12.48 23.52
CA GLU A 172 13.66 12.63 24.48
C GLU A 172 13.34 11.99 25.86
N ASP A 173 12.05 11.80 26.15
CA ASP A 173 11.60 11.20 27.42
C ASP A 173 11.68 9.66 27.43
N VAL A 174 12.03 9.03 26.30
CA VAL A 174 12.07 7.57 26.12
C VAL A 174 13.34 7.14 25.40
N ARG A 175 13.65 5.87 25.41
CA ARG A 175 14.72 5.29 24.58
C ARG A 175 14.10 4.62 23.35
N ILE A 176 14.37 5.13 22.15
CA ILE A 176 13.87 4.54 20.91
C ILE A 176 14.95 3.60 20.36
N GLN A 177 14.59 2.32 20.25
CA GLN A 177 15.37 1.31 19.56
C GLN A 177 14.85 1.24 18.10
N ASN A 178 15.61 1.84 17.17
CA ASN A 178 15.27 1.82 15.76
C ASN A 178 15.60 0.44 15.17
N THR A 179 14.57 -0.35 14.93
CA THR A 179 14.68 -1.71 14.39
C THR A 179 13.50 -1.94 13.44
N ASP A 180 13.75 -2.55 12.28
CA ASP A 180 12.68 -2.86 11.30
C ASP A 180 11.63 -3.81 11.88
N ALA A 181 10.44 -3.84 11.31
CA ALA A 181 9.27 -4.47 11.93
C ALA A 181 9.47 -5.94 12.27
N VAL A 182 10.04 -6.74 11.36
CA VAL A 182 10.22 -8.19 11.56
C VAL A 182 11.27 -8.48 12.64
N PRO A 183 12.52 -7.99 12.54
CA PRO A 183 13.51 -8.23 13.60
C PRO A 183 13.13 -7.55 14.92
N GLY A 184 12.43 -6.41 14.88
CA GLY A 184 11.92 -5.73 16.08
C GLY A 184 10.89 -6.55 16.83
N LEU A 185 9.95 -7.16 16.12
CA LEU A 185 8.93 -8.04 16.72
C LEU A 185 9.57 -9.29 17.32
N GLN A 186 10.57 -9.86 16.65
CA GLN A 186 11.34 -11.00 17.18
C GLN A 186 12.07 -10.62 18.47
N ALA A 187 12.82 -9.52 18.48
CA ALA A 187 13.51 -9.02 19.66
C ALA A 187 12.55 -8.75 20.83
N PHE A 188 11.35 -8.22 20.51
CA PHE A 188 10.32 -7.98 21.52
C PHE A 188 9.77 -9.29 22.13
N PHE A 189 9.59 -10.35 21.33
CA PHE A 189 9.23 -11.69 21.87
C PHE A 189 10.33 -12.30 22.73
N GLU A 190 11.59 -12.00 22.43
CA GLU A 190 12.75 -12.43 23.21
C GLU A 190 12.95 -11.62 24.51
N GLY A 191 12.10 -10.63 24.77
CA GLY A 191 12.09 -9.85 26.02
C GLY A 191 12.75 -8.48 25.93
N GLU A 192 13.21 -8.05 24.75
CA GLU A 192 13.77 -6.71 24.58
C GLU A 192 12.67 -5.63 24.59
N GLY A 193 13.04 -4.42 25.02
CA GLY A 193 12.16 -3.26 25.07
C GLY A 193 10.98 -3.40 26.04
N ASP A 194 10.29 -2.32 26.31
CA ASP A 194 9.10 -2.25 27.17
C ASP A 194 7.80 -2.16 26.32
N ALA A 195 7.90 -1.58 25.13
CA ALA A 195 6.82 -1.50 24.16
C ALA A 195 7.38 -1.61 22.73
N ILE A 196 6.51 -1.99 21.79
CA ILE A 196 6.81 -1.99 20.37
C ILE A 196 5.72 -1.28 19.60
N VAL A 197 6.07 -0.54 18.56
CA VAL A 197 5.11 0.13 17.68
C VAL A 197 5.21 -0.44 16.29
N LEU A 198 4.08 -0.93 15.77
CA LEU A 198 3.99 -1.69 14.55
C LEU A 198 2.72 -1.33 13.78
N TRP A 199 2.66 -1.78 12.52
CA TRP A 199 1.46 -1.77 11.68
C TRP A 199 1.05 -3.19 11.29
N ALA A 200 -0.13 -3.35 10.70
CA ALA A 200 -0.59 -4.64 10.19
C ALA A 200 0.24 -5.08 8.94
N PRO A 201 0.59 -6.37 8.79
CA PRO A 201 0.09 -7.48 9.59
C PRO A 201 0.85 -7.74 10.90
N TYR A 202 1.98 -7.06 11.16
CA TYR A 202 2.86 -7.32 12.31
C TYR A 202 2.17 -7.08 13.65
N SER A 203 1.29 -6.07 13.72
CA SER A 203 0.46 -5.82 14.91
C SER A 203 -0.50 -7.00 15.19
N TYR A 204 -1.05 -7.61 14.15
CA TYR A 204 -1.90 -8.81 14.29
C TYR A 204 -1.10 -10.02 14.72
N THR A 205 0.09 -10.21 14.14
CA THR A 205 1.02 -11.27 14.59
C THR A 205 1.37 -11.09 16.07
N GLY A 206 1.61 -9.86 16.53
CA GLY A 206 1.84 -9.57 17.95
C GLY A 206 0.65 -9.98 18.83
N ASP A 207 -0.58 -9.64 18.42
CA ASP A 207 -1.81 -10.02 19.16
C ASP A 207 -2.01 -11.54 19.21
N GLU A 208 -1.80 -12.25 18.10
CA GLU A 208 -1.84 -13.71 18.02
C GLU A 208 -0.85 -14.37 18.98
N HIS A 209 0.30 -13.75 19.24
CA HIS A 209 1.30 -14.19 20.20
C HIS A 209 1.10 -13.62 21.63
N GLY A 210 -0.06 -13.04 21.90
CA GLY A 210 -0.49 -12.65 23.24
C GLY A 210 -0.11 -11.22 23.66
N LEU A 211 0.53 -10.44 22.81
CA LEU A 211 0.76 -9.01 23.09
C LEU A 211 -0.59 -8.26 23.20
N LYS A 212 -0.58 -7.15 23.89
CA LYS A 212 -1.76 -6.31 24.12
C LYS A 212 -1.61 -4.95 23.47
N VAL A 213 -2.69 -4.47 22.84
CA VAL A 213 -2.72 -3.13 22.25
C VAL A 213 -2.92 -2.10 23.35
N ALA A 214 -1.92 -1.29 23.60
CA ALA A 214 -1.96 -0.16 24.54
C ALA A 214 -2.53 1.12 23.91
N ALA A 215 -2.28 1.32 22.61
CA ALA A 215 -2.81 2.42 21.83
C ALA A 215 -2.89 2.07 20.34
N THR A 216 -3.80 2.72 19.63
CA THR A 216 -3.83 2.75 18.15
C THR A 216 -3.74 4.20 17.70
N SER A 217 -3.48 4.42 16.41
CA SER A 217 -3.52 5.77 15.85
C SER A 217 -4.87 6.46 16.09
N ARG A 218 -5.97 5.70 16.04
CA ARG A 218 -7.31 6.22 16.36
C ARG A 218 -7.44 6.65 17.83
N SER A 219 -6.88 5.87 18.77
CA SER A 219 -7.00 6.16 20.21
C SER A 219 -6.23 7.42 20.65
N VAL A 220 -5.28 7.88 19.84
CA VAL A 220 -4.49 9.11 20.09
C VAL A 220 -4.83 10.24 19.11
N ASN A 221 -5.97 10.16 18.43
CA ASN A 221 -6.45 11.16 17.47
C ASN A 221 -5.41 11.46 16.35
N ALA A 222 -4.74 10.43 15.87
CA ALA A 222 -3.73 10.50 14.83
C ALA A 222 -4.15 9.66 13.61
N PRO A 223 -5.16 10.11 12.85
CA PRO A 223 -5.62 9.36 11.69
C PRO A 223 -4.48 9.13 10.71
N GLN A 224 -4.43 7.93 10.16
CA GLN A 224 -3.47 7.53 9.15
C GLN A 224 -4.20 6.90 7.98
N SER A 225 -3.65 7.08 6.79
CA SER A 225 -4.19 6.55 5.54
C SER A 225 -3.08 6.00 4.68
N VAL A 226 -3.42 5.02 3.89
CA VAL A 226 -2.61 4.58 2.76
C VAL A 226 -2.74 5.61 1.64
N LEU A 227 -1.64 5.99 1.03
CA LEU A 227 -1.61 6.81 -0.17
C LEU A 227 -1.15 5.98 -1.37
N LEU A 228 -1.85 6.15 -2.48
CA LEU A 228 -1.45 5.62 -3.77
C LEU A 228 -0.60 6.65 -4.49
N MET A 229 0.51 6.20 -5.04
CA MET A 229 1.48 7.03 -5.74
C MET A 229 1.69 6.51 -7.15
N ALA A 230 1.98 7.43 -8.06
CA ALA A 230 2.55 7.10 -9.35
C ALA A 230 3.90 7.82 -9.51
N ASP A 231 4.78 7.22 -10.30
CA ASP A 231 5.95 7.90 -10.81
C ASP A 231 5.52 9.20 -11.50
N LYS A 232 6.27 10.27 -11.29
CA LYS A 232 5.94 11.59 -11.81
C LYS A 232 5.76 11.64 -13.33
N ASP A 233 6.63 10.93 -14.05
CA ASP A 233 6.59 10.93 -15.51
C ASP A 233 5.45 10.07 -16.04
N PHE A 234 5.07 9.04 -15.29
CA PHE A 234 3.93 8.19 -15.60
C PHE A 234 2.58 8.88 -15.30
N ALA A 235 2.51 9.70 -14.27
CA ALA A 235 1.30 10.43 -13.88
C ALA A 235 0.93 11.60 -14.80
N THR A 236 1.76 11.94 -15.77
CA THR A 236 1.46 13.03 -16.72
C THR A 236 0.31 12.64 -17.65
N PRO A 237 -0.71 13.53 -17.87
CA PRO A 237 -1.96 13.22 -18.59
C PRO A 237 -1.80 12.65 -20.00
N VAL A 238 -0.68 12.91 -20.66
CA VAL A 238 -0.44 12.50 -22.05
C VAL A 238 -0.30 10.98 -22.22
N ARG A 239 0.02 10.24 -21.16
CA ARG A 239 0.19 8.77 -21.22
C ARG A 239 -1.07 7.96 -20.92
N TRP A 240 -2.09 8.56 -20.32
CA TRP A 240 -3.32 7.86 -19.90
C TRP A 240 -4.46 7.90 -20.90
N LEU A 241 -4.39 8.77 -21.91
CA LEU A 241 -5.41 8.79 -22.97
C LEU A 241 -5.04 7.71 -23.97
N PRO A 242 -5.85 6.63 -24.12
CA PRO A 242 -5.83 5.84 -25.34
C PRO A 242 -6.03 6.85 -26.46
N SER A 243 -5.21 6.78 -27.50
CA SER A 243 -5.39 7.61 -28.69
C SER A 243 -6.84 7.44 -29.14
N CYS A 244 -7.70 8.40 -28.79
CA CYS A 244 -9.02 8.49 -29.39
C CYS A 244 -8.78 8.63 -30.88
N GLY A 245 -8.94 7.52 -31.60
CA GLY A 245 -8.91 7.52 -33.04
C GLY A 245 -9.83 8.62 -33.49
N SER A 246 -9.30 9.59 -34.23
CA SER A 246 -10.08 10.60 -34.90
C SER A 246 -11.05 9.89 -35.84
N THR A 247 -12.26 9.62 -35.36
CA THR A 247 -13.38 9.32 -36.24
C THR A 247 -13.70 10.61 -36.99
N SER A 248 -13.09 10.79 -38.15
CA SER A 248 -13.58 11.71 -39.16
C SER A 248 -14.98 11.25 -39.52
N GLY A 249 -16.00 11.87 -38.95
CA GLY A 249 -17.37 11.71 -39.38
C GLY A 249 -17.52 12.13 -40.85
N PRO A 250 -18.41 11.49 -41.60
CA PRO A 250 -18.64 11.87 -42.97
C PRO A 250 -19.24 13.26 -43.02
N SER A 251 -18.61 14.16 -43.80
CA SER A 251 -19.14 15.46 -44.16
C SER A 251 -20.39 15.25 -45.02
N ALA A 252 -21.50 15.78 -44.57
CA ALA A 252 -22.71 15.96 -45.35
C ALA A 252 -22.59 17.16 -46.28
#